data_24941a1ee77f0ba67ee7f4ad91af94e5
#
_entry.id   24941a1ee77f0ba67ee7f4ad91af94e5
#
_cell.length_a   1.000
_cell.length_b   1.000
_cell.length_c   1.000
_cell.angle_alpha   90.00
_cell.angle_beta   90.00
_cell.angle_gamma   90.00
#
_symmetry.space_group_name_H-M   'P 1'
#
loop_
_entity.id
_entity.type
_entity.pdbx_description
1 polymer ?
#
loop_
_entity_poly.entity_id
_entity_poly.type
_entity_poly.pdbx_seq_one_letter_code
_entity_poly.pdbx_strand_id
1 'polypeptide(L)'
;MLLLVLVAMSAPLAEDPIAASLARIDALQGYRLTLRSQGNGGEEVIRYSYQRPGYVRMDMETPYRGAVLIYRPDTGRVQLWPFGAPGRRAGLSLRPTNRLVRSSRGHRVDQSDVGTLLRNVQQVQRHGTARVLEPTELDGRPAQHVVVEAEPGRAVREVVRYDLWLDDETLFPLRVVSYDRRGERLESVRLENIDLDPDFPPDHFAP
;
A
#
# COMPACT_ATOMS: atom_id res chain seq x y z
N MET A 1 35.39 36.37 35.80
CA MET A 1 35.51 35.65 34.53
C MET A 1 34.33 34.67 34.46
N LEU A 2 33.26 35.09 33.79
CA LEU A 2 31.98 34.30 33.73
C LEU A 2 32.03 33.41 32.48
N LEU A 3 32.06 32.11 32.67
CA LEU A 3 32.10 31.14 31.60
C LEU A 3 30.66 30.91 31.12
N LEU A 4 30.33 31.41 29.93
CA LEU A 4 29.03 31.18 29.30
C LEU A 4 29.05 29.80 28.64
N VAL A 5 28.37 28.82 29.24
CA VAL A 5 28.19 27.50 28.62
C VAL A 5 27.06 27.61 27.61
N LEU A 6 27.41 27.57 26.32
CA LEU A 6 26.47 27.53 25.21
C LEU A 6 25.96 26.06 25.12
N VAL A 7 24.76 25.81 25.63
CA VAL A 7 24.06 24.51 25.40
C VAL A 7 23.49 24.58 23.98
N ALA A 8 24.15 23.92 23.06
CA ALA A 8 23.57 23.67 21.72
C ALA A 8 22.37 22.74 21.87
N MET A 9 21.15 23.29 21.81
CA MET A 9 19.94 22.52 21.64
C MET A 9 19.95 21.92 20.21
N SER A 10 20.34 20.67 20.08
CA SER A 10 20.11 19.91 18.84
C SER A 10 18.61 19.83 18.63
N ALA A 11 18.10 20.45 17.57
CA ALA A 11 16.72 20.23 17.14
C ALA A 11 16.54 18.72 16.87
N PRO A 12 15.44 18.09 17.31
CA PRO A 12 15.18 16.72 16.97
C PRO A 12 15.19 16.60 15.44
N LEU A 13 15.94 15.64 14.90
CA LEU A 13 15.85 15.28 13.49
C LEU A 13 14.39 14.95 13.22
N ALA A 14 13.78 15.66 12.27
CA ALA A 14 12.40 15.37 11.88
C ALA A 14 12.32 13.88 11.51
N GLU A 15 11.42 13.16 12.19
CA GLU A 15 11.24 11.73 11.95
C GLU A 15 10.85 11.51 10.49
N ASP A 16 11.50 10.54 9.82
CA ASP A 16 11.17 10.20 8.43
C ASP A 16 9.75 9.61 8.38
N PRO A 17 8.77 10.30 7.78
CA PRO A 17 7.37 9.87 7.81
C PRO A 17 7.14 8.54 7.09
N ILE A 18 7.97 8.20 6.09
CA ILE A 18 7.85 6.92 5.38
C ILE A 18 8.39 5.78 6.25
N ALA A 19 9.49 6.01 6.95
CA ALA A 19 10.02 5.02 7.90
C ALA A 19 9.05 4.82 9.08
N ALA A 20 8.50 5.89 9.62
CA ALA A 20 7.51 5.84 10.72
C ALA A 20 6.23 5.11 10.27
N SER A 21 5.70 5.42 9.09
CA SER A 21 4.55 4.74 8.50
C SER A 21 4.83 3.24 8.34
N LEU A 22 5.97 2.86 7.77
CA LEU A 22 6.35 1.46 7.60
C LEU A 22 6.45 0.74 8.94
N ALA A 23 7.05 1.35 9.96
CA ALA A 23 7.14 0.76 11.30
C ALA A 23 5.75 0.51 11.92
N ARG A 24 4.79 1.44 11.73
CA ARG A 24 3.39 1.25 12.17
C ARG A 24 2.73 0.08 11.45
N ILE A 25 2.86 0.00 10.12
CA ILE A 25 2.32 -1.11 9.32
C ILE A 25 2.96 -2.45 9.72
N ASP A 26 4.26 -2.45 9.96
CA ASP A 26 4.98 -3.66 10.38
C ASP A 26 4.61 -4.12 11.80
N ALA A 27 4.01 -3.30 12.63
CA ALA A 27 3.48 -3.66 13.94
C ALA A 27 2.07 -4.27 13.90
N LEU A 28 1.27 -4.02 12.85
CA LEU A 28 -0.09 -4.56 12.73
C LEU A 28 -0.08 -6.08 12.51
N GLN A 29 -1.07 -6.78 13.07
CA GLN A 29 -1.36 -8.17 12.75
C GLN A 29 -2.10 -8.31 11.43
N GLY A 30 -2.91 -7.32 11.08
CA GLY A 30 -3.65 -7.30 9.84
C GLY A 30 -4.40 -6.00 9.61
N TYR A 31 -5.07 -5.90 8.48
CA TYR A 31 -5.98 -4.81 8.17
C TYR A 31 -6.96 -5.23 7.08
N ARG A 32 -8.10 -4.57 7.04
CA ARG A 32 -9.03 -4.64 5.91
C ARG A 32 -9.41 -3.22 5.47
N LEU A 33 -9.72 -3.09 4.18
CA LEU A 33 -10.03 -1.80 3.58
C LEU A 33 -10.73 -1.98 2.23
N THR A 34 -11.23 -0.89 1.68
CA THR A 34 -11.63 -0.77 0.28
C THR A 34 -10.52 -0.08 -0.50
N LEU A 35 -9.93 -0.78 -1.46
CA LEU A 35 -8.93 -0.24 -2.38
C LEU A 35 -9.64 0.25 -3.65
N ARG A 36 -9.43 1.51 -4.02
CA ARG A 36 -9.83 2.06 -5.32
C ARG A 36 -8.59 2.50 -6.07
N SER A 37 -8.34 1.86 -7.20
CA SER A 37 -7.22 2.21 -8.08
C SER A 37 -7.75 2.78 -9.40
N GLN A 38 -7.12 3.84 -9.89
CA GLN A 38 -7.33 4.43 -11.20
C GLN A 38 -6.00 4.59 -11.91
N GLY A 39 -5.90 4.04 -13.11
CA GLY A 39 -4.72 4.12 -13.95
C GLY A 39 -5.04 3.81 -15.41
N ASN A 40 -4.02 3.59 -16.23
CA ASN A 40 -4.18 3.28 -17.66
C ASN A 40 -4.94 1.97 -17.93
N GLY A 41 -5.12 1.10 -16.91
CA GLY A 41 -5.90 -0.14 -16.98
C GLY A 41 -7.39 0.02 -16.63
N GLY A 42 -7.84 1.25 -16.36
CA GLY A 42 -9.20 1.53 -15.89
C GLY A 42 -9.31 1.67 -14.37
N GLU A 43 -10.51 1.49 -13.86
CA GLU A 43 -10.81 1.52 -12.43
C GLU A 43 -10.87 0.10 -11.86
N GLU A 44 -10.24 -0.10 -10.70
CA GLU A 44 -10.36 -1.31 -9.89
C GLU A 44 -10.90 -0.94 -8.51
N VAL A 45 -11.93 -1.66 -8.05
CA VAL A 45 -12.47 -1.55 -6.69
C VAL A 45 -12.43 -2.92 -6.04
N ILE A 46 -11.77 -3.02 -4.90
CA ILE A 46 -11.45 -4.27 -4.24
C ILE A 46 -11.69 -4.14 -2.74
N ARG A 47 -12.48 -5.03 -2.14
CA ARG A 47 -12.43 -5.25 -0.70
C ARG A 47 -11.20 -6.10 -0.40
N TYR A 48 -10.27 -5.49 0.30
CA TYR A 48 -8.95 -6.04 0.53
C TYR A 48 -8.76 -6.39 2.01
N SER A 49 -8.25 -7.58 2.28
CA SER A 49 -7.85 -8.02 3.62
C SER A 49 -6.42 -8.54 3.58
N TYR A 50 -5.65 -8.15 4.58
CA TYR A 50 -4.29 -8.63 4.82
C TYR A 50 -4.15 -9.15 6.24
N GLN A 51 -3.43 -10.26 6.42
CA GLN A 51 -3.04 -10.80 7.72
C GLN A 51 -1.61 -11.35 7.66
N ARG A 52 -0.82 -11.08 8.70
CA ARG A 52 0.51 -11.65 8.82
C ARG A 52 0.47 -13.19 8.82
N PRO A 53 1.52 -13.84 8.30
CA PRO A 53 2.75 -13.27 7.74
C PRO A 53 2.66 -12.88 6.25
N GLY A 54 1.48 -12.76 5.64
CA GLY A 54 1.32 -12.39 4.23
C GLY A 54 0.09 -12.99 3.56
N TYR A 55 -0.92 -13.39 4.34
CA TYR A 55 -2.22 -13.78 3.79
C TYR A 55 -2.90 -12.57 3.17
N VAL A 56 -3.40 -12.73 1.95
CA VAL A 56 -4.16 -11.69 1.24
C VAL A 56 -5.46 -12.26 0.72
N ARG A 57 -6.55 -11.53 0.94
CA ARG A 57 -7.84 -11.79 0.30
C ARG A 57 -8.31 -10.54 -0.43
N MET A 58 -8.73 -10.73 -1.68
CA MET A 58 -9.30 -9.71 -2.54
C MET A 58 -10.68 -10.17 -3.00
N ASP A 59 -11.72 -9.45 -2.58
CA ASP A 59 -13.08 -9.63 -3.11
C ASP A 59 -13.31 -8.50 -4.12
N MET A 60 -13.36 -8.85 -5.41
CA MET A 60 -13.41 -7.90 -6.52
C MET A 60 -14.82 -7.31 -6.69
N GLU A 61 -14.90 -5.97 -6.76
CA GLU A 61 -16.15 -5.26 -7.05
C GLU A 61 -16.16 -4.72 -8.48
N THR A 62 -15.04 -4.19 -8.96
CA THR A 62 -14.85 -3.69 -10.31
C THR A 62 -13.45 -4.05 -10.79
N PRO A 63 -13.26 -4.48 -12.06
CA PRO A 63 -14.28 -4.81 -13.07
C PRO A 63 -14.86 -6.23 -12.91
N TYR A 64 -14.23 -7.11 -12.13
CA TYR A 64 -14.55 -8.54 -12.03
C TYR A 64 -15.47 -8.86 -10.85
N ARG A 65 -16.65 -8.23 -10.84
CA ARG A 65 -17.58 -8.31 -9.71
C ARG A 65 -17.86 -9.75 -9.28
N GLY A 66 -17.60 -10.00 -7.99
CA GLY A 66 -17.83 -11.31 -7.37
C GLY A 66 -16.65 -12.28 -7.50
N ALA A 67 -15.60 -11.95 -8.26
CA ALA A 67 -14.39 -12.77 -8.23
C ALA A 67 -13.69 -12.63 -6.87
N VAL A 68 -13.11 -13.73 -6.37
CA VAL A 68 -12.36 -13.77 -5.12
C VAL A 68 -10.98 -14.35 -5.38
N LEU A 69 -9.95 -13.69 -4.87
CA LEU A 69 -8.58 -14.17 -4.86
C LEU A 69 -8.12 -14.31 -3.40
N ILE A 70 -7.51 -15.46 -3.07
CA ILE A 70 -6.89 -15.67 -1.77
C ILE A 70 -5.46 -16.15 -2.00
N TYR A 71 -4.49 -15.35 -1.55
CA TYR A 71 -3.09 -15.76 -1.51
C TYR A 71 -2.75 -16.30 -0.13
N ARG A 72 -2.05 -17.42 -0.11
CA ARG A 72 -1.58 -18.07 1.11
C ARG A 72 -0.05 -18.23 1.07
N PRO A 73 0.66 -17.61 2.01
CA PRO A 73 2.13 -17.64 2.05
C PRO A 73 2.69 -19.04 2.37
N ASP A 74 1.95 -19.86 3.12
CA ASP A 74 2.32 -21.24 3.47
C ASP A 74 2.39 -22.17 2.26
N THR A 75 1.55 -21.93 1.25
CA THR A 75 1.53 -22.70 -0.01
C THR A 75 2.21 -21.98 -1.17
N GLY A 76 2.42 -20.67 -1.06
CA GLY A 76 2.89 -19.82 -2.15
C GLY A 76 1.92 -19.75 -3.34
N ARG A 77 0.62 -20.04 -3.12
CA ARG A 77 -0.39 -20.15 -4.18
C ARG A 77 -1.49 -19.11 -4.00
N VAL A 78 -2.08 -18.72 -5.14
CA VAL A 78 -3.31 -17.93 -5.20
C VAL A 78 -4.44 -18.86 -5.60
N GLN A 79 -5.49 -18.88 -4.78
CA GLN A 79 -6.76 -19.51 -5.17
C GLN A 79 -7.64 -18.43 -5.79
N LEU A 80 -8.18 -18.71 -6.99
CA LEU A 80 -9.06 -17.82 -7.74
C LEU A 80 -10.44 -18.46 -7.92
N TRP A 81 -11.48 -17.76 -7.51
CA TRP A 81 -12.89 -18.05 -7.81
C TRP A 81 -13.44 -16.94 -8.71
N PRO A 82 -13.55 -17.17 -10.02
CA PRO A 82 -14.01 -16.15 -10.97
C PRO A 82 -15.47 -15.72 -10.78
N PHE A 83 -16.30 -16.62 -10.24
CA PHE A 83 -17.75 -16.43 -10.15
C PHE A 83 -18.31 -16.92 -8.81
N GLY A 84 -17.94 -16.31 -7.71
CA GLY A 84 -18.54 -16.61 -6.44
C GLY A 84 -17.60 -16.90 -5.29
N ALA A 85 -18.18 -17.15 -4.12
CA ALA A 85 -17.46 -17.27 -2.88
C ALA A 85 -16.71 -18.60 -2.75
N PRO A 86 -15.57 -18.62 -2.02
CA PRO A 86 -14.89 -19.82 -1.55
C PRO A 86 -15.87 -20.78 -0.83
N GLY A 87 -15.61 -22.09 -0.91
CA GLY A 87 -16.38 -23.13 -0.21
C GLY A 87 -17.57 -23.71 -0.96
N ARG A 88 -18.04 -23.09 -2.05
CA ARG A 88 -19.12 -23.64 -2.88
C ARG A 88 -18.65 -24.32 -4.15
N ARG A 89 -17.46 -24.02 -4.64
CA ARG A 89 -16.85 -24.59 -5.85
C ARG A 89 -15.34 -24.64 -5.66
N ALA A 90 -14.69 -25.60 -6.31
CA ALA A 90 -13.22 -25.64 -6.33
C ALA A 90 -12.66 -24.39 -7.02
N GLY A 91 -11.78 -23.68 -6.35
CA GLY A 91 -11.04 -22.55 -6.92
C GLY A 91 -9.89 -23.03 -7.82
N LEU A 92 -9.45 -22.16 -8.72
CA LEU A 92 -8.25 -22.38 -9.54
C LEU A 92 -7.00 -22.08 -8.71
N SER A 93 -6.14 -23.06 -8.49
CA SER A 93 -4.87 -22.88 -7.79
C SER A 93 -3.78 -22.43 -8.77
N LEU A 94 -3.32 -21.18 -8.64
CA LEU A 94 -2.41 -20.53 -9.57
C LEU A 94 -1.13 -20.04 -8.86
N ARG A 95 -0.04 -19.87 -9.60
CA ARG A 95 1.13 -19.15 -9.10
C ARG A 95 0.85 -17.64 -9.10
N PRO A 96 1.38 -16.84 -8.15
CA PRO A 96 1.22 -15.37 -8.16
C PRO A 96 1.71 -14.70 -9.46
N THR A 97 2.58 -15.37 -10.21
CA THR A 97 3.06 -14.91 -11.51
C THR A 97 2.10 -15.14 -12.67
N ASN A 98 1.00 -15.89 -12.47
CA ASN A 98 0.00 -16.14 -13.51
C ASN A 98 -0.75 -14.86 -13.86
N ARG A 99 -1.00 -14.62 -15.16
CA ARG A 99 -1.66 -13.40 -15.66
C ARG A 99 -3.10 -13.22 -15.15
N LEU A 100 -3.80 -14.32 -14.86
CA LEU A 100 -5.19 -14.29 -14.36
C LEU A 100 -5.32 -13.74 -12.93
N VAL A 101 -4.23 -13.69 -12.18
CA VAL A 101 -4.22 -13.23 -10.77
C VAL A 101 -3.32 -12.00 -10.59
N ARG A 102 -3.07 -11.26 -11.66
CA ARG A 102 -2.39 -9.95 -11.60
C ARG A 102 -3.40 -8.83 -11.82
N SER A 103 -3.13 -7.66 -11.26
CA SER A 103 -3.89 -6.46 -11.59
C SER A 103 -3.73 -6.10 -13.07
N SER A 104 -4.56 -5.19 -13.57
CA SER A 104 -4.47 -4.62 -14.91
C SER A 104 -3.08 -4.02 -15.21
N ARG A 105 -2.35 -3.60 -14.17
CA ARG A 105 -0.98 -3.06 -14.24
C ARG A 105 0.12 -4.10 -13.99
N GLY A 106 -0.24 -5.36 -13.85
CA GLY A 106 0.71 -6.46 -13.62
C GLY A 106 1.18 -6.60 -12.18
N HIS A 107 0.58 -5.88 -11.20
CA HIS A 107 0.89 -6.09 -9.80
C HIS A 107 0.52 -7.50 -9.35
N ARG A 108 1.40 -8.10 -8.57
CA ARG A 108 1.22 -9.47 -8.05
C ARG A 108 0.51 -9.43 -6.70
N VAL A 109 -0.39 -10.37 -6.47
CA VAL A 109 -1.16 -10.48 -5.22
C VAL A 109 -0.25 -10.65 -4.00
N ASP A 110 0.83 -11.43 -4.11
CA ASP A 110 1.80 -11.68 -3.03
C ASP A 110 2.75 -10.50 -2.74
N GLN A 111 2.59 -9.39 -3.44
CA GLN A 111 3.35 -8.14 -3.29
C GLN A 111 2.43 -6.91 -3.29
N SER A 112 1.17 -7.09 -2.93
CA SER A 112 0.15 -6.03 -2.99
C SER A 112 -0.12 -5.36 -1.65
N ASP A 113 0.54 -5.79 -0.58
CA ASP A 113 0.36 -5.24 0.76
C ASP A 113 0.96 -3.84 0.91
N VAL A 114 0.42 -3.08 1.88
CA VAL A 114 0.85 -1.70 2.15
C VAL A 114 2.32 -1.62 2.58
N GLY A 115 2.83 -2.62 3.31
CA GLY A 115 4.23 -2.68 3.68
C GLY A 115 5.15 -2.79 2.45
N THR A 116 4.76 -3.61 1.46
CA THR A 116 5.49 -3.71 0.18
C THR A 116 5.45 -2.39 -0.60
N LEU A 117 4.30 -1.70 -0.62
CA LEU A 117 4.19 -0.37 -1.21
C LEU A 117 5.16 0.61 -0.55
N LEU A 118 5.17 0.72 0.79
CA LEU A 118 6.04 1.64 1.51
C LEU A 118 7.53 1.29 1.33
N ARG A 119 7.89 0.03 1.25
CA ARG A 119 9.26 -0.39 0.90
C ARG A 119 9.66 0.05 -0.50
N ASN A 120 8.76 0.03 -1.49
CA ASN A 120 9.02 0.58 -2.82
C ASN A 120 9.20 2.11 -2.77
N VAL A 121 8.41 2.82 -1.98
CA VAL A 121 8.57 4.27 -1.74
C VAL A 121 9.93 4.56 -1.12
N GLN A 122 10.36 3.81 -0.10
CA GLN A 122 11.70 3.94 0.48
C GLN A 122 12.83 3.70 -0.53
N GLN A 123 12.63 2.78 -1.49
CA GLN A 123 13.62 2.58 -2.55
C GLN A 123 13.78 3.82 -3.43
N VAL A 124 12.68 4.52 -3.76
CA VAL A 124 12.73 5.80 -4.47
C VAL A 124 13.43 6.85 -3.60
N GLN A 125 13.08 6.94 -2.32
CA GLN A 125 13.66 7.87 -1.35
C GLN A 125 15.18 7.71 -1.18
N ARG A 126 15.70 6.48 -1.16
CA ARG A 126 17.15 6.20 -1.06
C ARG A 126 17.97 6.78 -2.22
N HIS A 127 17.33 7.06 -3.34
CA HIS A 127 17.93 7.64 -4.53
C HIS A 127 17.35 9.01 -4.86
N GLY A 128 16.90 9.73 -3.83
CA GLY A 128 16.22 11.00 -4.01
C GLY A 128 15.93 11.72 -2.69
N THR A 129 14.81 12.40 -2.63
CA THR A 129 14.38 13.21 -1.50
C THR A 129 12.96 12.89 -1.07
N ALA A 130 12.67 13.08 0.22
CA ALA A 130 11.33 13.13 0.75
C ALA A 130 11.04 14.52 1.32
N ARG A 131 9.86 15.04 1.08
CA ARG A 131 9.40 16.33 1.59
C ARG A 131 8.00 16.17 2.16
N VAL A 132 7.79 16.64 3.37
CA VAL A 132 6.47 16.82 3.95
C VAL A 132 5.98 18.19 3.52
N LEU A 133 4.82 18.25 2.91
CA LEU A 133 4.15 19.48 2.54
C LEU A 133 3.29 19.99 3.70
N GLU A 134 2.65 21.15 3.51
CA GLU A 134 1.73 21.69 4.50
C GLU A 134 0.66 20.66 4.91
N PRO A 135 0.26 20.64 6.20
CA PRO A 135 -0.83 19.78 6.67
C PRO A 135 -2.06 19.95 5.78
N THR A 136 -2.71 18.84 5.48
CA THR A 136 -3.86 18.81 4.57
C THR A 136 -4.98 17.95 5.16
N GLU A 137 -6.09 17.91 4.46
CA GLU A 137 -7.23 17.08 4.78
C GLU A 137 -7.60 16.25 3.55
N LEU A 138 -7.85 14.97 3.73
CA LEU A 138 -8.34 14.08 2.70
C LEU A 138 -9.68 13.46 3.15
N ASP A 139 -10.77 13.83 2.48
CA ASP A 139 -12.12 13.33 2.77
C ASP A 139 -12.54 13.52 4.25
N GLY A 140 -12.24 14.69 4.84
CA GLY A 140 -12.56 15.03 6.23
C GLY A 140 -11.60 14.45 7.26
N ARG A 141 -10.48 13.84 6.84
CA ARG A 141 -9.44 13.27 7.72
C ARG A 141 -8.16 14.07 7.62
N PRO A 142 -7.61 14.56 8.76
CA PRO A 142 -6.28 15.15 8.77
C PRO A 142 -5.23 14.20 8.22
N ALA A 143 -4.37 14.71 7.36
CA ALA A 143 -3.37 13.90 6.69
C ALA A 143 -2.08 14.68 6.43
N GLN A 144 -0.95 13.99 6.50
CA GLN A 144 0.35 14.49 6.07
C GLN A 144 0.54 14.19 4.58
N HIS A 145 0.77 15.22 3.77
CA HIS A 145 1.11 15.03 2.36
C HIS A 145 2.63 14.93 2.22
N VAL A 146 3.09 13.74 1.86
CA VAL A 146 4.52 13.44 1.66
C VAL A 146 4.80 13.22 0.19
N VAL A 147 5.78 13.94 -0.36
CA VAL A 147 6.26 13.75 -1.73
C VAL A 147 7.64 13.12 -1.67
N VAL A 148 7.79 11.97 -2.33
CA VAL A 148 9.06 11.26 -2.47
C VAL A 148 9.43 11.23 -3.95
N GLU A 149 10.59 11.79 -4.30
CA GLU A 149 11.03 11.96 -5.67
C GLU A 149 12.48 11.51 -5.85
N ALA A 150 12.73 10.68 -6.85
CA ALA A 150 14.06 10.21 -7.19
C ALA A 150 14.91 11.30 -7.86
N GLU A 151 16.21 11.22 -7.71
CA GLU A 151 17.16 12.04 -8.49
C GLU A 151 16.97 11.80 -10.00
N PRO A 152 17.31 12.80 -10.84
CA PRO A 152 17.26 12.67 -12.28
C PRO A 152 18.00 11.42 -12.78
N GLY A 153 17.35 10.65 -13.64
CA GLY A 153 17.90 9.42 -14.20
C GLY A 153 17.69 8.15 -13.35
N ARG A 154 17.25 8.29 -12.11
CA ARG A 154 16.90 7.16 -11.23
C ARG A 154 15.41 6.83 -11.35
N ALA A 155 15.05 5.58 -11.17
CA ALA A 155 13.68 5.11 -11.05
C ALA A 155 13.67 3.75 -10.34
N VAL A 156 12.60 3.49 -9.61
CA VAL A 156 12.31 2.14 -9.11
C VAL A 156 11.23 1.55 -10.01
N ARG A 157 11.64 0.56 -10.83
CA ARG A 157 10.84 0.10 -11.97
C ARG A 157 10.62 1.28 -12.93
N GLU A 158 9.38 1.74 -13.12
CA GLU A 158 9.04 2.91 -13.94
C GLU A 158 8.74 4.17 -13.11
N VAL A 159 8.64 4.04 -11.76
CA VAL A 159 8.24 5.12 -10.87
C VAL A 159 9.44 5.98 -10.49
N VAL A 160 9.30 7.28 -10.64
CA VAL A 160 10.27 8.28 -10.18
C VAL A 160 9.75 9.14 -9.04
N ARG A 161 8.43 9.20 -8.84
CA ARG A 161 7.81 10.01 -7.80
C ARG A 161 6.58 9.32 -7.23
N TYR A 162 6.44 9.45 -5.91
CA TYR A 162 5.23 9.15 -5.16
C TYR A 162 4.72 10.38 -4.43
N ASP A 163 3.42 10.62 -4.47
CA ASP A 163 2.70 11.50 -3.57
C ASP A 163 1.86 10.62 -2.63
N LEU A 164 2.08 10.74 -1.33
CA LEU A 164 1.37 9.97 -0.30
C LEU A 164 0.59 10.91 0.62
N TRP A 165 -0.61 10.54 0.96
CA TRP A 165 -1.37 11.14 2.06
C TRP A 165 -1.43 10.10 3.16
N LEU A 166 -0.71 10.36 4.24
CA LEU A 166 -0.68 9.52 5.44
C LEU A 166 -1.65 10.09 6.46
N ASP A 167 -2.49 9.27 7.02
CA ASP A 167 -3.36 9.63 8.14
C ASP A 167 -2.53 10.19 9.29
N ASP A 168 -2.93 11.33 9.84
CA ASP A 168 -2.10 12.06 10.82
C ASP A 168 -1.96 11.32 12.16
N GLU A 169 -2.92 10.47 12.52
CA GLU A 169 -2.91 9.70 13.76
C GLU A 169 -2.21 8.34 13.60
N THR A 170 -2.59 7.59 12.57
CA THR A 170 -2.14 6.20 12.38
C THR A 170 -0.94 6.06 11.47
N LEU A 171 -0.62 7.08 10.68
CA LEU A 171 0.34 7.10 9.58
C LEU A 171 0.01 6.06 8.48
N PHE A 172 -1.19 5.50 8.49
CA PHE A 172 -1.64 4.61 7.43
C PHE A 172 -1.87 5.40 6.14
N PRO A 173 -1.43 4.92 4.97
CA PRO A 173 -1.70 5.62 3.72
C PRO A 173 -3.19 5.67 3.42
N LEU A 174 -3.72 6.87 3.16
CA LEU A 174 -5.08 7.11 2.69
C LEU A 174 -5.16 7.18 1.17
N ARG A 175 -4.11 7.73 0.57
CA ARG A 175 -3.97 7.86 -0.88
C ARG A 175 -2.52 7.79 -1.28
N VAL A 176 -2.26 7.17 -2.44
CA VAL A 176 -0.93 7.11 -3.05
C VAL A 176 -1.08 7.36 -4.54
N VAL A 177 -0.26 8.27 -5.08
CA VAL A 177 -0.19 8.54 -6.52
C VAL A 177 1.25 8.31 -6.97
N SER A 178 1.43 7.57 -8.06
CA SER A 178 2.74 7.31 -8.65
C SER A 178 2.88 7.96 -10.02
N TYR A 179 4.10 8.40 -10.35
CA TYR A 179 4.41 9.10 -11.58
C TYR A 179 5.66 8.53 -12.26
N ASP A 180 5.64 8.57 -13.60
CA ASP A 180 6.75 8.17 -14.44
C ASP A 180 7.76 9.31 -14.69
N ARG A 181 8.79 9.00 -15.49
CA ARG A 181 9.86 9.96 -15.86
C ARG A 181 9.39 11.16 -16.69
N ARG A 182 8.18 11.12 -17.26
CA ARG A 182 7.58 12.22 -18.00
C ARG A 182 6.70 13.09 -17.11
N GLY A 183 6.55 12.72 -15.83
CA GLY A 183 5.62 13.33 -14.91
C GLY A 183 4.17 12.89 -15.15
N GLU A 184 3.95 11.85 -15.98
CA GLU A 184 2.63 11.29 -16.21
C GLU A 184 2.21 10.42 -15.02
N ARG A 185 0.95 10.56 -14.60
CA ARG A 185 0.39 9.77 -13.52
C ARG A 185 0.22 8.32 -13.98
N LEU A 186 0.95 7.41 -13.36
CA LEU A 186 0.84 5.98 -13.60
C LEU A 186 -0.40 5.39 -12.92
N GLU A 187 -0.61 5.73 -11.66
CA GLU A 187 -1.70 5.18 -10.86
C GLU A 187 -2.07 6.13 -9.72
N SER A 188 -3.34 6.14 -9.34
CA SER A 188 -3.83 6.75 -8.10
C SER A 188 -4.62 5.70 -7.34
N VAL A 189 -4.16 5.35 -6.14
CA VAL A 189 -4.80 4.40 -5.24
C VAL A 189 -5.36 5.16 -4.05
N ARG A 190 -6.63 4.92 -3.70
CA ARG A 190 -7.28 5.38 -2.47
C ARG A 190 -7.57 4.18 -1.58
N LEU A 191 -7.33 4.33 -0.29
CA LEU A 191 -7.58 3.32 0.72
C LEU A 191 -8.66 3.86 1.65
N GLU A 192 -9.83 3.26 1.58
CA GLU A 192 -11.06 3.70 2.24
C GLU A 192 -11.55 2.63 3.22
N ASN A 193 -12.41 3.01 4.17
CA ASN A 193 -13.01 2.07 5.14
C ASN A 193 -11.96 1.22 5.86
N ILE A 194 -10.87 1.87 6.26
CA ILE A 194 -9.70 1.22 6.87
C ILE A 194 -10.06 0.75 8.28
N ASP A 195 -9.82 -0.53 8.54
CA ASP A 195 -9.97 -1.18 9.83
C ASP A 195 -8.65 -1.89 10.15
N LEU A 196 -7.99 -1.46 11.21
CA LEU A 196 -6.68 -1.95 11.63
C LEU A 196 -6.84 -3.02 12.71
N ASP A 197 -6.10 -4.10 12.58
CA ASP A 197 -6.15 -5.28 13.44
C ASP A 197 -7.55 -5.88 13.66
N PRO A 198 -8.35 -6.08 12.57
CA PRO A 198 -9.66 -6.67 12.69
C PRO A 198 -9.58 -8.15 13.10
N ASP A 199 -10.55 -8.61 13.87
CA ASP A 199 -10.77 -10.03 14.09
C ASP A 199 -11.30 -10.69 12.81
N PHE A 200 -10.46 -11.47 12.14
CA PHE A 200 -10.88 -12.26 10.99
C PHE A 200 -11.46 -13.61 11.45
N PRO A 201 -12.59 -14.06 10.87
CA PRO A 201 -13.05 -15.43 11.07
C PRO A 201 -11.96 -16.46 10.70
N PRO A 202 -11.90 -17.63 11.35
CA PRO A 202 -10.87 -18.64 11.10
C PRO A 202 -10.78 -19.11 9.64
N ASP A 203 -11.89 -19.02 8.90
CA ASP A 203 -12.01 -19.41 7.49
C ASP A 203 -11.85 -18.23 6.51
N HIS A 204 -11.56 -17.02 7.00
CA HIS A 204 -11.51 -15.82 6.14
C HIS A 204 -10.50 -15.96 4.99
N PHE A 205 -9.36 -16.61 5.23
CA PHE A 205 -8.32 -16.88 4.24
C PHE A 205 -8.29 -18.37 3.83
N ALA A 206 -9.30 -19.15 4.19
CA ALA A 206 -9.42 -20.53 3.75
C ALA A 206 -9.89 -20.59 2.28
N PRO A 207 -9.45 -21.63 1.53
CA PRO A 207 -9.87 -21.87 0.15
C PRO A 207 -11.31 -22.36 0.02
#